data_cf4d0a84741510083631e743cfad7392
#
_entry.id   cf4d0a84741510083631e743cfad7392
#
_cell.length_a   1.000
_cell.length_b   1.000
_cell.length_c   1.000
_cell.angle_alpha   90.00
_cell.angle_beta   90.00
_cell.angle_gamma   90.00
#
_symmetry.space_group_name_H-M   'P 1'
#
loop_
_entity.id
_entity.type
_entity.pdbx_description
1 polymer ?
#
loop_
_entity_poly.entity_id
_entity_poly.type
_entity_poly.pdbx_seq_one_letter_code
_entity_poly.pdbx_strand_id
1 'polypeptide(L)'
;MANHPRIRPILPDNSPSINSFKSGFMALLPILRYPDPRLHTKAKPVAVVDDRIRQLAADMAETMYEAPGIGLAATQVNVHEQLIVIDASEDKSKLLTLINPEILAREGECEGEEGCLSVPGIYETVKRSRKVRVRALGLDGRPFELDAEDILAVCVQHEMDHLQGKVFVEYLSMLKQNRIKAKLAKKARITA
;
A
#
# COMPACT_ATOMS: atom_id res chain seq x y z
N MET A 1 -18.42 -12.18 37.63
CA MET A 1 -17.32 -11.66 36.78
C MET A 1 -17.00 -12.76 35.78
N ALA A 2 -17.52 -12.67 34.55
CA ALA A 2 -17.36 -13.71 33.54
C ALA A 2 -16.09 -13.45 32.74
N ASN A 3 -15.15 -14.38 32.84
CA ASN A 3 -13.87 -14.36 32.12
C ASN A 3 -14.13 -14.79 30.67
N HIS A 4 -14.20 -13.81 29.74
CA HIS A 4 -14.27 -14.11 28.33
C HIS A 4 -12.85 -14.46 27.84
N PRO A 5 -12.66 -15.64 27.22
CA PRO A 5 -11.38 -15.98 26.62
C PRO A 5 -11.12 -15.02 25.44
N ARG A 6 -10.00 -14.29 25.48
CA ARG A 6 -9.52 -13.52 24.33
C ARG A 6 -9.12 -14.52 23.24
N ILE A 7 -9.97 -14.65 22.25
CA ILE A 7 -9.63 -15.36 21.01
C ILE A 7 -8.57 -14.47 20.32
N ARG A 8 -7.30 -14.91 20.31
CA ARG A 8 -6.29 -14.30 19.46
C ARG A 8 -6.72 -14.57 18.01
N PRO A 9 -6.83 -13.55 17.14
CA PRO A 9 -7.05 -13.80 15.73
C PRO A 9 -5.88 -14.63 15.20
N ILE A 10 -6.18 -15.81 14.69
CA ILE A 10 -5.24 -16.58 13.89
C ILE A 10 -5.17 -15.81 12.57
N LEU A 11 -4.10 -15.03 12.38
CA LEU A 11 -3.81 -14.44 11.07
C LEU A 11 -3.73 -15.61 10.10
N PRO A 12 -4.50 -15.60 9.01
CA PRO A 12 -4.30 -16.60 7.96
C PRO A 12 -2.84 -16.49 7.51
N ASP A 13 -2.21 -17.64 7.29
CA ASP A 13 -0.89 -17.69 6.67
C ASP A 13 -1.02 -17.10 5.25
N ASN A 14 -0.87 -15.81 5.16
CA ASN A 14 -1.00 -15.03 3.94
C ASN A 14 0.37 -14.89 3.24
N SER A 15 1.36 -15.60 3.78
CA SER A 15 2.66 -15.73 3.15
C SER A 15 2.46 -16.59 1.89
N PRO A 16 2.71 -16.05 0.69
CA PRO A 16 2.77 -16.88 -0.49
C PRO A 16 3.87 -17.92 -0.23
N SER A 17 3.52 -19.20 -0.18
CA SER A 17 4.55 -20.23 -0.19
C SER A 17 5.28 -20.10 -1.53
N ILE A 18 6.50 -19.57 -1.47
CA ILE A 18 7.37 -19.28 -2.63
C ILE A 18 7.54 -20.51 -3.53
N ASN A 19 7.20 -21.69 -3.04
CA ASN A 19 7.37 -22.99 -3.74
C ASN A 19 6.16 -23.41 -4.61
N SER A 20 5.08 -22.65 -4.71
CA SER A 20 3.90 -23.06 -5.49
C SER A 20 3.65 -22.26 -6.77
N PHE A 21 4.43 -21.22 -7.04
CA PHE A 21 4.36 -20.53 -8.32
C PHE A 21 5.20 -21.27 -9.34
N LYS A 22 4.53 -21.99 -10.28
CA LYS A 22 5.17 -22.44 -11.51
C LYS A 22 5.90 -21.23 -12.09
N SER A 23 7.19 -21.41 -12.42
CA SER A 23 8.15 -20.49 -13.05
C SER A 23 7.50 -19.51 -14.08
N GLY A 24 6.73 -18.55 -13.60
CA GLY A 24 6.38 -17.34 -14.32
C GLY A 24 7.46 -16.30 -13.99
N PHE A 25 8.04 -15.68 -15.00
CA PHE A 25 8.92 -14.54 -14.79
C PHE A 25 8.17 -13.51 -13.96
N MET A 26 8.65 -13.22 -12.75
CA MET A 26 8.14 -12.09 -11.99
C MET A 26 8.59 -10.82 -12.73
N ALA A 27 7.66 -9.93 -12.99
CA ALA A 27 7.90 -8.72 -13.78
C ALA A 27 7.99 -7.50 -12.86
N LEU A 28 9.08 -6.75 -12.98
CA LEU A 28 9.15 -5.42 -12.36
C LEU A 28 8.19 -4.48 -13.09
N LEU A 29 7.25 -3.94 -12.33
CA LEU A 29 6.23 -3.05 -12.85
C LEU A 29 6.71 -1.58 -12.84
N PRO A 30 6.47 -0.80 -13.89
CA PRO A 30 6.82 0.62 -13.90
C PRO A 30 5.95 1.40 -12.90
N ILE A 31 6.60 2.07 -11.93
CA ILE A 31 5.90 2.90 -10.94
C ILE A 31 5.63 4.29 -11.53
N LEU A 32 4.37 4.70 -11.56
CA LEU A 32 3.94 6.04 -11.95
C LEU A 32 4.54 7.09 -11.01
N ARG A 33 4.94 8.23 -11.56
CA ARG A 33 5.56 9.33 -10.82
C ARG A 33 4.64 10.54 -10.77
N TYR A 34 4.45 11.08 -9.57
CA TYR A 34 3.72 12.33 -9.39
C TYR A 34 4.41 13.48 -10.18
N PRO A 35 3.68 14.31 -10.90
CA PRO A 35 2.23 14.51 -10.91
C PRO A 35 1.47 13.80 -12.05
N ASP A 36 1.76 12.56 -12.36
CA ASP A 36 1.05 11.79 -13.39
C ASP A 36 -0.45 11.73 -13.06
N PRO A 37 -1.36 12.15 -13.97
CA PRO A 37 -2.80 12.20 -13.68
C PRO A 37 -3.42 10.83 -13.42
N ARG A 38 -2.81 9.74 -13.87
CA ARG A 38 -3.28 8.36 -13.62
C ARG A 38 -3.24 7.99 -12.14
N LEU A 39 -2.37 8.63 -11.34
CA LEU A 39 -2.33 8.46 -9.88
C LEU A 39 -3.61 8.95 -9.19
N HIS A 40 -4.41 9.79 -9.86
CA HIS A 40 -5.67 10.31 -9.34
C HIS A 40 -6.89 9.49 -9.78
N THR A 41 -6.69 8.37 -10.47
CA THR A 41 -7.77 7.48 -10.87
C THR A 41 -8.15 6.57 -9.71
N LYS A 42 -9.43 6.61 -9.30
CA LYS A 42 -9.96 5.76 -8.24
C LYS A 42 -9.99 4.29 -8.66
N ALA A 43 -9.50 3.42 -7.79
CA ALA A 43 -9.52 1.98 -7.99
C ALA A 43 -10.93 1.38 -7.87
N LYS A 44 -11.22 0.38 -8.70
CA LYS A 44 -12.46 -0.40 -8.63
C LYS A 44 -12.26 -1.63 -7.75
N PRO A 45 -13.29 -2.14 -7.09
CA PRO A 45 -13.20 -3.40 -6.38
C PRO A 45 -12.79 -4.54 -7.30
N VAL A 46 -11.94 -5.44 -6.79
CA VAL A 46 -11.64 -6.73 -7.41
C VAL A 46 -12.87 -7.62 -7.28
N ALA A 47 -13.43 -8.07 -8.39
CA ALA A 47 -14.63 -8.89 -8.37
C ALA A 47 -14.36 -10.35 -7.99
N VAL A 48 -13.22 -10.90 -8.43
CA VAL A 48 -12.79 -12.29 -8.17
C VAL A 48 -11.29 -12.31 -7.93
N VAL A 49 -10.84 -13.01 -6.90
CA VAL A 49 -9.42 -13.26 -6.64
C VAL A 49 -8.97 -14.47 -7.45
N ASP A 50 -8.64 -14.23 -8.71
CA ASP A 50 -8.15 -15.22 -9.67
C ASP A 50 -6.61 -15.25 -9.74
N ASP A 51 -6.06 -16.07 -10.63
CA ASP A 51 -4.61 -16.19 -10.80
C ASP A 51 -3.98 -14.90 -11.34
N ARG A 52 -4.72 -14.08 -12.11
CA ARG A 52 -4.28 -12.76 -12.57
C ARG A 52 -4.03 -11.82 -11.37
N ILE A 53 -4.94 -11.79 -10.41
CA ILE A 53 -4.81 -10.97 -9.19
C ILE A 53 -3.66 -11.49 -8.32
N ARG A 54 -3.51 -12.81 -8.20
CA ARG A 54 -2.39 -13.40 -7.45
C ARG A 54 -1.03 -13.06 -8.09
N GLN A 55 -0.94 -13.16 -9.42
CA GLN A 55 0.27 -12.78 -10.15
C GLN A 55 0.56 -11.28 -10.01
N LEU A 56 -0.44 -10.41 -10.15
CA LEU A 56 -0.29 -8.98 -9.95
C LEU A 56 0.23 -8.66 -8.53
N ALA A 57 -0.30 -9.31 -7.50
CA ALA A 57 0.18 -9.12 -6.13
C ALA A 57 1.65 -9.54 -5.97
N ALA A 58 2.07 -10.63 -6.61
CA ALA A 58 3.46 -11.08 -6.60
C ALA A 58 4.39 -10.09 -7.31
N ASP A 59 4.03 -9.63 -8.52
CA ASP A 59 4.81 -8.65 -9.29
C ASP A 59 4.90 -7.30 -8.57
N MET A 60 3.82 -6.89 -7.88
CA MET A 60 3.80 -5.68 -7.05
C MET A 60 4.73 -5.82 -5.83
N ALA A 61 4.72 -6.97 -5.17
CA ALA A 61 5.59 -7.21 -4.01
C ALA A 61 7.06 -7.14 -4.42
N GLU A 62 7.46 -7.80 -5.51
CA GLU A 62 8.81 -7.73 -6.04
C GLU A 62 9.19 -6.29 -6.42
N THR A 63 8.31 -5.58 -7.13
CA THR A 63 8.50 -4.17 -7.49
C THR A 63 8.69 -3.28 -6.25
N MET A 64 7.90 -3.51 -5.20
CA MET A 64 8.01 -2.80 -3.94
C MET A 64 9.37 -3.03 -3.27
N TYR A 65 9.82 -4.29 -3.20
CA TYR A 65 11.10 -4.63 -2.57
C TYR A 65 12.29 -4.10 -3.36
N GLU A 66 12.24 -4.15 -4.68
CA GLU A 66 13.30 -3.62 -5.56
C GLU A 66 13.40 -2.08 -5.46
N ALA A 67 12.27 -1.40 -5.27
CA ALA A 67 12.20 0.04 -5.09
C ALA A 67 12.45 0.53 -3.65
N PRO A 68 13.08 -0.24 -2.77
CA PRO A 68 13.14 -0.28 -1.31
C PRO A 68 11.96 0.39 -0.59
N GLY A 69 10.73 0.00 -0.97
CA GLY A 69 9.49 0.41 -0.33
C GLY A 69 9.03 -0.56 0.76
N ILE A 70 8.04 -0.12 1.53
CA ILE A 70 7.32 -0.92 2.53
C ILE A 70 5.83 -1.08 2.20
N GLY A 71 5.35 -0.41 1.14
CA GLY A 71 3.99 -0.47 0.62
C GLY A 71 3.93 -0.10 -0.85
N LEU A 72 2.93 -0.65 -1.55
CA LEU A 72 2.63 -0.32 -2.94
C LEU A 72 1.17 -0.62 -3.24
N ALA A 73 0.47 0.35 -3.83
CA ALA A 73 -0.88 0.19 -4.32
C ALA A 73 -0.91 -0.08 -5.84
N ALA A 74 -1.87 -0.85 -6.30
CA ALA A 74 -2.00 -1.21 -7.71
C ALA A 74 -2.16 0.02 -8.63
N THR A 75 -2.79 1.09 -8.16
CA THR A 75 -2.91 2.35 -8.91
C THR A 75 -1.56 2.98 -9.23
N GLN A 76 -0.54 2.78 -8.39
CA GLN A 76 0.82 3.28 -8.63
C GLN A 76 1.54 2.54 -9.78
N VAL A 77 1.10 1.36 -10.13
CA VAL A 77 1.58 0.59 -11.29
C VAL A 77 0.57 0.57 -12.43
N ASN A 78 -0.32 1.58 -12.47
CA ASN A 78 -1.32 1.79 -13.51
C ASN A 78 -2.38 0.68 -13.62
N VAL A 79 -2.64 -0.03 -12.52
CA VAL A 79 -3.75 -0.99 -12.40
C VAL A 79 -4.77 -0.43 -11.42
N HIS A 80 -5.96 -0.07 -11.93
CA HIS A 80 -6.97 0.63 -11.11
C HIS A 80 -7.94 -0.35 -10.45
N GLU A 81 -7.38 -1.31 -9.69
CA GLU A 81 -8.10 -2.28 -8.87
C GLU A 81 -7.68 -2.15 -7.41
N GLN A 82 -8.58 -2.47 -6.49
CA GLN A 82 -8.35 -2.33 -5.05
C GLN A 82 -7.46 -3.46 -4.53
N LEU A 83 -6.16 -3.31 -4.72
CA LEU A 83 -5.11 -4.22 -4.28
C LEU A 83 -3.93 -3.40 -3.75
N ILE A 84 -3.46 -3.76 -2.55
CA ILE A 84 -2.24 -3.21 -1.97
C ILE A 84 -1.36 -4.35 -1.43
N VAL A 85 -0.06 -4.15 -1.46
CA VAL A 85 0.93 -4.99 -0.80
C VAL A 85 1.70 -4.17 0.22
N ILE A 86 1.97 -4.73 1.39
CA ILE A 86 2.67 -4.05 2.49
C ILE A 86 3.59 -5.04 3.18
N ASP A 87 4.81 -4.62 3.45
CA ASP A 87 5.70 -5.28 4.39
C ASP A 87 6.45 -4.24 5.22
N ALA A 88 5.94 -3.98 6.42
CA ALA A 88 6.52 -3.05 7.38
C ALA A 88 7.48 -3.72 8.37
N SER A 89 7.84 -4.99 8.15
CA SER A 89 8.81 -5.70 8.99
C SER A 89 10.25 -5.35 8.60
N GLU A 90 11.15 -5.30 9.58
CA GLU A 90 12.56 -4.98 9.34
C GLU A 90 13.27 -6.02 8.48
N ASP A 91 12.89 -7.29 8.64
CA ASP A 91 13.49 -8.44 7.96
C ASP A 91 12.79 -8.82 6.63
N LYS A 92 11.79 -8.04 6.22
CA LYS A 92 10.98 -8.28 5.01
C LYS A 92 10.33 -9.68 4.96
N SER A 93 9.87 -10.15 6.11
CA SER A 93 9.31 -11.50 6.27
C SER A 93 7.79 -11.53 6.47
N LYS A 94 7.12 -10.36 6.50
CA LYS A 94 5.69 -10.24 6.83
C LYS A 94 4.90 -9.53 5.74
N LEU A 95 5.05 -10.03 4.51
CA LEU A 95 4.28 -9.51 3.39
C LEU A 95 2.78 -9.71 3.60
N LEU A 96 2.04 -8.61 3.57
CA LEU A 96 0.59 -8.56 3.60
C LEU A 96 0.05 -8.18 2.23
N THR A 97 -0.97 -8.90 1.77
CA THR A 97 -1.75 -8.54 0.60
C THR A 97 -3.17 -8.24 1.03
N LEU A 98 -3.65 -7.04 0.73
CA LEU A 98 -5.00 -6.59 1.08
C LEU A 98 -5.78 -6.31 -0.21
N ILE A 99 -6.81 -7.11 -0.46
CA ILE A 99 -7.70 -6.97 -1.63
C ILE A 99 -9.03 -6.42 -1.13
N ASN A 100 -9.55 -5.39 -1.79
CA ASN A 100 -10.75 -4.66 -1.39
C ASN A 100 -10.70 -4.19 0.08
N PRO A 101 -9.63 -3.50 0.52
CA PRO A 101 -9.49 -3.11 1.91
C PRO A 101 -10.53 -2.05 2.31
N GLU A 102 -11.07 -2.21 3.52
CA GLU A 102 -12.00 -1.29 4.17
C GLU A 102 -11.54 -1.00 5.60
N ILE A 103 -11.43 0.27 5.97
CA ILE A 103 -11.14 0.65 7.36
C ILE A 103 -12.44 0.63 8.15
N LEU A 104 -12.52 -0.27 9.13
CA LEU A 104 -13.67 -0.44 10.02
C LEU A 104 -13.63 0.50 11.24
N ALA A 105 -12.42 0.79 11.74
CA ALA A 105 -12.23 1.66 12.90
C ALA A 105 -10.89 2.39 12.82
N ARG A 106 -10.83 3.56 13.47
CA ARG A 106 -9.65 4.41 13.63
C ARG A 106 -9.52 4.83 15.07
N GLU A 107 -8.31 4.82 15.62
CA GLU A 107 -8.04 5.21 17.00
C GLU A 107 -6.71 5.95 17.12
N GLY A 108 -6.71 6.99 17.96
CA GLY A 108 -5.55 7.83 18.23
C GLY A 108 -5.08 8.60 17.00
N GLU A 109 -4.14 9.53 17.21
CA GLU A 109 -3.46 10.27 16.16
C GLU A 109 -1.95 10.11 16.30
N CYS A 110 -1.24 10.13 15.18
CA CYS A 110 0.21 10.23 15.11
C CYS A 110 0.59 11.16 13.96
N GLU A 111 1.75 11.79 14.10
CA GLU A 111 2.40 12.55 13.04
C GLU A 111 3.74 11.90 12.75
N GLY A 112 4.07 11.72 11.47
CA GLY A 112 5.32 11.13 11.07
C GLY A 112 5.71 11.54 9.65
N GLU A 113 6.99 11.40 9.33
CA GLU A 113 7.45 11.60 7.96
C GLU A 113 6.98 10.44 7.08
N GLU A 114 6.30 10.78 6.01
CA GLU A 114 5.93 9.84 4.95
C GLU A 114 6.74 10.11 3.68
N GLY A 115 7.21 9.02 3.06
CA GLY A 115 7.71 9.00 1.69
C GLY A 115 6.78 8.18 0.81
N CYS A 116 6.94 8.26 -0.49
CA CYS A 116 6.14 7.50 -1.44
C CYS A 116 6.98 7.09 -2.64
N LEU A 117 6.86 5.85 -3.09
CA LEU A 117 7.53 5.36 -4.29
C LEU A 117 7.15 6.18 -5.54
N SER A 118 5.94 6.74 -5.58
CA SER A 118 5.49 7.64 -6.65
C SER A 118 6.01 9.09 -6.49
N VAL A 119 6.64 9.45 -5.35
CA VAL A 119 7.15 10.82 -5.07
C VAL A 119 8.60 10.73 -4.58
N PRO A 120 9.54 10.27 -5.41
CA PRO A 120 10.88 9.88 -4.99
C PRO A 120 11.72 11.02 -4.41
N GLY A 121 12.26 10.80 -3.20
CA GLY A 121 13.15 11.75 -2.52
C GLY A 121 12.43 12.97 -1.93
N ILE A 122 11.13 12.82 -1.66
CA ILE A 122 10.31 13.77 -0.92
C ILE A 122 9.79 13.05 0.32
N TYR A 123 10.00 13.68 1.48
CA TYR A 123 9.49 13.24 2.77
C TYR A 123 8.84 14.45 3.43
N GLU A 124 7.64 14.26 3.97
CA GLU A 124 6.89 15.33 4.64
C GLU A 124 6.03 14.74 5.75
N THR A 125 5.82 15.54 6.79
CA THR A 125 5.01 15.13 7.93
C THR A 125 3.52 15.10 7.56
N VAL A 126 2.87 13.97 7.85
CA VAL A 126 1.43 13.76 7.65
C VAL A 126 0.80 13.26 8.94
N LYS A 127 -0.45 13.67 9.18
CA LYS A 127 -1.26 13.18 10.30
C LYS A 127 -2.01 11.92 9.89
N ARG A 128 -1.93 10.89 10.73
CA ARG A 128 -2.63 9.61 10.53
C ARG A 128 -3.25 9.12 11.83
N SER A 129 -4.15 8.15 11.71
CA SER A 129 -4.59 7.38 12.87
C SER A 129 -3.47 6.43 13.30
N ARG A 130 -3.19 6.38 14.62
CA ARG A 130 -2.15 5.49 15.19
C ARG A 130 -2.52 4.02 15.06
N LYS A 131 -3.83 3.71 15.14
CA LYS A 131 -4.36 2.36 14.99
C LYS A 131 -5.51 2.37 14.01
N VAL A 132 -5.58 1.33 13.20
CA VAL A 132 -6.72 1.09 12.31
C VAL A 132 -7.09 -0.38 12.36
N ARG A 133 -8.39 -0.67 12.34
CA ARG A 133 -8.91 -2.01 12.05
C ARG A 133 -9.35 -2.05 10.60
N VAL A 134 -8.84 -3.02 9.88
CA VAL A 134 -9.07 -3.16 8.43
C VAL A 134 -9.66 -4.53 8.15
N ARG A 135 -10.69 -4.57 7.29
CA ARG A 135 -11.19 -5.79 6.65
C ARG A 135 -10.70 -5.83 5.22
N ALA A 136 -10.25 -6.99 4.75
CA ALA A 136 -9.83 -7.20 3.37
C ALA A 136 -10.06 -8.65 2.96
N LEU A 137 -9.88 -8.96 1.67
CA LEU A 137 -9.73 -10.32 1.18
C LEU A 137 -8.25 -10.67 1.10
N GLY A 138 -7.91 -11.91 1.43
CA GLY A 138 -6.60 -12.49 1.18
C GLY A 138 -6.46 -13.03 -0.24
N LEU A 139 -5.27 -13.56 -0.57
CA LEU A 139 -5.00 -14.19 -1.87
C LEU A 139 -5.83 -15.48 -2.11
N ASP A 140 -6.37 -16.07 -1.05
CA ASP A 140 -7.32 -17.18 -1.12
C ASP A 140 -8.77 -16.74 -1.41
N GLY A 141 -9.01 -15.41 -1.48
CA GLY A 141 -10.33 -14.81 -1.69
C GLY A 141 -11.20 -14.78 -0.42
N ARG A 142 -10.67 -15.18 0.74
CA ARG A 142 -11.40 -15.18 2.01
C ARG A 142 -11.26 -13.85 2.74
N PRO A 143 -12.31 -13.36 3.39
CA PRO A 143 -12.24 -12.16 4.20
C PRO A 143 -11.46 -12.43 5.50
N PHE A 144 -10.68 -11.43 5.91
CA PHE A 144 -10.02 -11.39 7.20
C PHE A 144 -10.04 -9.97 7.77
N GLU A 145 -9.78 -9.85 9.06
CA GLU A 145 -9.62 -8.55 9.73
C GLU A 145 -8.21 -8.45 10.33
N LEU A 146 -7.65 -7.25 10.25
CA LEU A 146 -6.31 -6.91 10.72
C LEU A 146 -6.41 -5.69 11.63
N ASP A 147 -5.89 -5.79 12.84
CA ASP A 147 -5.58 -4.64 13.70
C ASP A 147 -4.13 -4.19 13.41
N ALA A 148 -4.00 -3.05 12.76
CA ALA A 148 -2.71 -2.44 12.44
C ALA A 148 -2.43 -1.28 13.39
N GLU A 149 -1.17 -1.20 13.87
CA GLU A 149 -0.68 -0.15 14.77
C GLU A 149 0.60 0.48 14.22
N ASP A 150 0.86 1.70 14.65
CA ASP A 150 2.08 2.47 14.36
C ASP A 150 2.42 2.49 12.86
N ILE A 151 3.62 2.07 12.47
CA ILE A 151 4.08 2.14 11.07
C ILE A 151 3.18 1.34 10.11
N LEU A 152 2.67 0.18 10.54
CA LEU A 152 1.75 -0.60 9.73
C LEU A 152 0.43 0.13 9.52
N ALA A 153 -0.11 0.78 10.55
CA ALA A 153 -1.33 1.58 10.44
C ALA A 153 -1.15 2.77 9.49
N VAL A 154 0.00 3.46 9.59
CA VAL A 154 0.34 4.57 8.67
C VAL A 154 0.42 4.08 7.24
N CYS A 155 1.15 2.98 7.01
CA CYS A 155 1.33 2.40 5.67
C CYS A 155 -0.01 1.97 5.04
N VAL A 156 -0.85 1.26 5.79
CA VAL A 156 -2.20 0.87 5.32
C VAL A 156 -3.01 2.09 4.88
N GLN A 157 -3.02 3.17 5.67
CA GLN A 157 -3.75 4.40 5.33
C GLN A 157 -3.17 5.08 4.10
N HIS A 158 -1.84 5.09 3.95
CA HIS A 158 -1.14 5.64 2.80
C HIS A 158 -1.52 4.88 1.51
N GLU A 159 -1.44 3.56 1.52
CA GLU A 159 -1.78 2.76 0.34
C GLU A 159 -3.27 2.82 -0.01
N MET A 160 -4.15 2.89 1.00
CA MET A 160 -5.58 3.07 0.77
C MET A 160 -5.92 4.45 0.17
N ASP A 161 -5.15 5.50 0.48
CA ASP A 161 -5.30 6.80 -0.18
C ASP A 161 -5.02 6.68 -1.69
N HIS A 162 -3.98 5.93 -2.09
CA HIS A 162 -3.71 5.66 -3.50
C HIS A 162 -4.88 4.98 -4.20
N LEU A 163 -5.57 4.05 -3.55
CA LEU A 163 -6.78 3.42 -4.11
C LEU A 163 -7.94 4.41 -4.30
N GLN A 164 -7.96 5.53 -3.55
CA GLN A 164 -8.93 6.61 -3.71
C GLN A 164 -8.44 7.71 -4.67
N GLY A 165 -7.30 7.52 -5.34
CA GLY A 165 -6.70 8.49 -6.24
C GLY A 165 -6.04 9.67 -5.51
N LYS A 166 -5.60 9.48 -4.27
CA LYS A 166 -4.91 10.50 -3.47
C LYS A 166 -3.44 10.18 -3.32
N VAL A 167 -2.60 11.22 -3.29
CA VAL A 167 -1.18 11.14 -3.00
C VAL A 167 -0.90 11.94 -1.73
N PHE A 168 0.01 11.47 -0.85
CA PHE A 168 0.24 12.10 0.45
C PHE A 168 0.59 13.60 0.36
N VAL A 169 1.20 14.05 -0.72
CA VAL A 169 1.50 15.47 -0.96
C VAL A 169 0.26 16.38 -0.97
N GLU A 170 -0.92 15.83 -1.19
CA GLU A 170 -2.19 16.59 -1.21
C GLU A 170 -2.68 16.98 0.18
N TYR A 171 -2.14 16.36 1.23
CA TYR A 171 -2.36 16.78 2.62
C TYR A 171 -1.56 18.04 3.00
N LEU A 172 -0.60 18.45 2.16
CA LEU A 172 0.27 19.57 2.41
C LEU A 172 -0.34 20.87 1.91
N SER A 173 0.18 22.02 2.39
CA SER A 173 -0.23 23.32 1.88
C SER A 173 0.06 23.47 0.38
N MET A 174 -0.72 24.27 -0.32
CA MET A 174 -0.54 24.57 -1.75
C MET A 174 0.88 25.03 -2.08
N LEU A 175 1.51 25.81 -1.18
CA LEU A 175 2.88 26.26 -1.37
C LEU A 175 3.87 25.08 -1.38
N LYS A 176 3.73 24.12 -0.47
CA LYS A 176 4.54 22.92 -0.42
C LYS A 176 4.30 22.04 -1.65
N GLN A 177 3.03 21.82 -2.04
CA GLN A 177 2.69 21.04 -3.24
C GLN A 177 3.37 21.63 -4.50
N ASN A 178 3.30 22.93 -4.69
CA ASN A 178 3.92 23.60 -5.85
C ASN A 178 5.45 23.48 -5.85
N ARG A 179 6.09 23.59 -4.68
CA ARG A 179 7.54 23.37 -4.54
C ARG A 179 7.93 21.94 -4.90
N ILE A 180 7.16 20.95 -4.45
CA ILE A 180 7.39 19.54 -4.76
C ILE A 180 7.26 19.29 -6.26
N LYS A 181 6.19 19.77 -6.90
CA LYS A 181 5.99 19.67 -8.35
C LYS A 181 7.18 20.25 -9.12
N ALA A 182 7.63 21.45 -8.75
CA ALA A 182 8.78 22.09 -9.39
C ALA A 182 10.09 21.28 -9.20
N LYS A 183 10.34 20.73 -7.99
CA LYS A 183 11.51 19.90 -7.68
C LYS A 183 11.53 18.63 -8.53
N LEU A 184 10.39 17.93 -8.62
CA LEU A 184 10.27 16.70 -9.41
C LEU A 184 10.42 16.96 -10.91
N ALA A 185 9.81 18.03 -11.43
CA ALA A 185 9.96 18.42 -12.83
C ALA A 185 11.42 18.76 -13.19
N LYS A 186 12.16 19.42 -12.28
CA LYS A 186 13.60 19.69 -12.47
C LYS A 186 14.41 18.39 -12.51
N LYS A 187 14.14 17.46 -11.58
CA LYS A 187 14.83 16.17 -11.51
C LYS A 187 14.61 15.34 -12.80
N ALA A 188 13.36 15.28 -13.29
CA ALA A 188 13.04 14.56 -14.52
C ALA A 188 13.79 15.05 -15.76
N ARG A 189 14.05 16.38 -15.85
CA ARG A 189 14.83 16.98 -16.95
C ARG A 189 16.33 16.67 -16.90
N ILE A 190 16.88 16.32 -15.74
CA ILE A 190 18.31 16.01 -15.56
C ILE A 190 18.57 14.53 -15.86
N THR A 191 17.56 13.67 -15.72
CA THR A 191 17.66 12.21 -15.90
C THR A 191 17.15 11.72 -17.26
N ALA A 192 16.62 12.59 -18.09
CA ALA A 192 16.23 12.35 -19.50
C ALA A 192 17.34 12.73 -20.45
#